data_eaaeea3b669eac416f6fe0b9789b8b83
#
_entry.id   eaaeea3b669eac416f6fe0b9789b8b83
#
_cell.length_a   1.000
_cell.length_b   1.000
_cell.length_c   1.000
_cell.angle_alpha   90.00
_cell.angle_beta   90.00
_cell.angle_gamma   90.00
#
_symmetry.space_group_name_H-M   'P 1'
#
loop_
_entity.id
_entity.type
_entity.pdbx_description
1 polymer ?
#
loop_
_entity_poly.entity_id
_entity_poly.type
_entity_poly.pdbx_seq_one_letter_code
_entity_poly.pdbx_strand_id
1 'polypeptide(L)'
;MLLCLLSVPVTGFAAETDEEQVKYEDATADNMKEMLKGSIALDKISAENKESLLNWLEAENKPEEAKKLVDKIQKLQEDQEKDQESMDPYTKAKKTCDKKLNAEGANAALENIIRIQKDRLEDQEEVKKLWKDVEKLLKK
;
A
#
# COMPACT_ATOMS: atom_id res chain seq x y z
N MET A 1 -10.11 5.03 16.54
CA MET A 1 -9.56 4.28 16.62
C MET A 1 -9.48 2.85 16.74
N LEU A 2 -10.00 2.23 15.77
CA LEU A 2 -9.98 0.86 15.73
C LEU A 2 -8.67 0.27 15.80
N LEU A 3 -7.72 0.90 15.18
CA LEU A 3 -6.45 0.33 15.17
C LEU A 3 -5.73 0.35 16.40
N CYS A 4 -5.95 1.34 17.18
CA CYS A 4 -5.32 1.41 18.45
C CYS A 4 -5.73 0.23 19.29
N LEU A 5 -6.89 -0.23 19.07
CA LEU A 5 -7.35 -1.35 19.82
C LEU A 5 -6.62 -2.60 19.48
N LEU A 6 -6.09 -2.67 18.29
CA LEU A 6 -5.39 -3.84 17.92
C LEU A 6 -4.09 -4.01 18.63
N SER A 7 -3.54 -2.93 19.06
CA SER A 7 -2.27 -3.03 19.69
C SER A 7 -2.41 -3.27 21.14
N VAL A 8 -3.56 -3.22 21.63
CA VAL A 8 -3.71 -3.30 22.93
C VAL A 8 -3.55 -4.48 23.68
N PRO A 9 -3.45 -5.50 23.16
CA PRO A 9 -3.34 -6.72 23.87
C PRO A 9 -2.38 -6.72 24.96
N VAL A 10 -1.67 -5.76 24.99
CA VAL A 10 -0.71 -5.74 25.93
C VAL A 10 -1.14 -5.54 27.25
N THR A 11 -2.20 -5.70 27.51
CA THR A 11 -2.75 -5.47 28.70
C THR A 11 -2.30 -6.24 29.81
N GLY A 12 -2.64 -5.97 30.93
CA GLY A 12 -2.20 -6.60 32.11
C GLY A 12 -1.07 -5.87 32.74
N PHE A 13 -0.58 -4.87 32.11
CA PHE A 13 0.51 -4.12 32.66
C PHE A 13 0.02 -2.98 33.52
N ALA A 14 0.91 -2.33 34.19
CA ALA A 14 0.59 -1.27 35.09
C ALA A 14 -0.03 -0.06 34.39
N ALA A 15 -0.72 0.75 35.14
CA ALA A 15 -1.36 1.93 34.65
C ALA A 15 -0.41 2.90 33.96
N GLU A 16 0.82 2.98 34.41
CA GLU A 16 1.79 3.87 33.77
C GLU A 16 2.12 3.42 32.36
N THR A 17 2.02 2.12 32.08
CA THR A 17 2.22 1.59 30.74
C THR A 17 1.06 2.03 29.84
N ASP A 18 -0.13 2.16 30.40
CA ASP A 18 -1.29 2.63 29.65
C ASP A 18 -1.12 4.09 29.25
N GLU A 19 -0.57 4.91 30.15
CA GLU A 19 -0.30 6.30 29.83
C GLU A 19 0.73 6.43 28.73
N GLU A 20 1.78 5.64 28.79
CA GLU A 20 2.81 5.63 27.76
C GLU A 20 2.26 5.14 26.44
N GLN A 21 1.37 4.15 26.49
CA GLN A 21 0.72 3.63 25.29
C GLN A 21 -0.13 4.71 24.62
N VAL A 22 -0.90 5.46 25.40
CA VAL A 22 -1.72 6.55 24.86
C VAL A 22 -0.86 7.64 24.23
N LYS A 23 0.23 8.01 24.87
CA LYS A 23 1.15 9.01 24.32
C LYS A 23 1.77 8.53 23.00
N TYR A 24 2.14 7.27 22.95
CA TYR A 24 2.70 6.66 21.75
C TYR A 24 1.69 6.67 20.61
N GLU A 25 0.46 6.27 20.90
CA GLU A 25 -0.61 6.25 19.90
C GLU A 25 -0.92 7.65 19.39
N ASP A 26 -0.98 8.63 20.27
CA ASP A 26 -1.22 10.01 19.88
C ASP A 26 -0.08 10.54 19.01
N ALA A 27 1.15 10.23 19.37
CA ALA A 27 2.32 10.70 18.63
C ALA A 27 2.44 10.10 17.23
N THR A 28 1.89 8.89 17.03
CA THR A 28 1.97 8.21 15.74
C THR A 28 0.67 8.27 14.95
N ALA A 29 -0.37 8.87 15.51
CA ALA A 29 -1.71 8.83 14.93
C ALA A 29 -1.80 9.38 13.52
N ASP A 30 -1.17 10.51 13.23
CA ASP A 30 -1.26 11.13 11.92
C ASP A 30 -0.63 10.26 10.84
N ASN A 31 0.54 9.71 11.12
CA ASN A 31 1.22 8.83 10.17
C ASN A 31 0.47 7.51 9.98
N MET A 32 -0.11 6.97 11.06
CA MET A 32 -0.94 5.77 10.96
C MET A 32 -2.15 6.02 10.07
N LYS A 33 -2.76 7.18 10.21
CA LYS A 33 -3.91 7.57 9.40
C LYS A 33 -3.52 7.68 7.92
N GLU A 34 -2.40 8.33 7.62
CA GLU A 34 -1.93 8.45 6.25
C GLU A 34 -1.57 7.10 5.64
N MET A 35 -0.92 6.23 6.40
CA MET A 35 -0.59 4.89 5.94
C MET A 35 -1.85 4.09 5.61
N LEU A 36 -2.89 4.19 6.44
CA LEU A 36 -4.15 3.50 6.20
C LEU A 36 -4.88 4.03 4.97
N LYS A 37 -4.89 5.33 4.79
CA LYS A 37 -5.48 5.93 3.58
C LYS A 37 -4.76 5.43 2.33
N GLY A 38 -3.43 5.36 2.39
CA GLY A 38 -2.63 4.83 1.30
C GLY A 38 -2.95 3.37 1.00
N SER A 39 -3.09 2.56 2.04
CA SER A 39 -3.43 1.15 1.91
C SER A 39 -4.80 0.95 1.26
N ILE A 40 -5.79 1.72 1.71
CA ILE A 40 -7.14 1.66 1.13
C ILE A 40 -7.13 2.06 -0.34
N ALA A 41 -6.43 3.14 -0.67
CA ALA A 41 -6.34 3.61 -2.04
C ALA A 41 -5.65 2.59 -2.96
N LEU A 42 -4.57 1.99 -2.47
CA LEU A 42 -3.85 0.95 -3.22
C LEU A 42 -4.72 -0.29 -3.45
N ASP A 43 -5.46 -0.73 -2.44
CA ASP A 43 -6.33 -1.90 -2.57
C ASP A 43 -7.43 -1.63 -3.61
N LYS A 44 -7.99 -0.45 -3.58
CA LYS A 44 -9.06 -0.09 -4.51
C LYS A 44 -8.58 -0.07 -5.95
N ILE A 45 -7.49 0.62 -6.23
CA ILE A 45 -6.99 0.73 -7.59
C ILE A 45 -6.41 -0.61 -8.08
N SER A 46 -5.83 -1.39 -7.17
CA SER A 46 -5.32 -2.72 -7.50
C SER A 46 -6.47 -3.65 -7.94
N ALA A 47 -7.61 -3.57 -7.26
CA ALA A 47 -8.79 -4.35 -7.63
C ALA A 47 -9.31 -3.95 -9.01
N GLU A 48 -9.34 -2.66 -9.30
CA GLU A 48 -9.75 -2.16 -10.61
C GLU A 48 -8.82 -2.66 -11.72
N ASN A 49 -7.51 -2.63 -11.47
CA ASN A 49 -6.53 -3.10 -12.43
C ASN A 49 -6.59 -4.62 -12.64
N LYS A 50 -6.93 -5.37 -11.61
CA LYS A 50 -7.12 -6.83 -11.73
C LYS A 50 -8.33 -7.16 -12.61
N GLU A 51 -9.40 -6.37 -12.51
CA GLU A 51 -10.55 -6.56 -13.38
C GLU A 51 -10.17 -6.31 -14.83
N SER A 52 -9.38 -5.27 -15.08
CA SER A 52 -8.90 -4.98 -16.43
C SER A 52 -8.03 -6.09 -16.98
N LEU A 53 -7.17 -6.66 -16.14
CA LEU A 53 -6.35 -7.80 -16.52
C LEU A 53 -7.23 -9.00 -16.88
N LEU A 54 -8.26 -9.27 -16.09
CA LEU A 54 -9.17 -10.36 -16.39
C LEU A 54 -9.86 -10.16 -17.73
N ASN A 55 -10.33 -8.95 -18.01
CA ASN A 55 -10.94 -8.62 -19.30
C ASN A 55 -9.97 -8.85 -20.45
N TRP A 56 -8.72 -8.48 -20.25
CA TRP A 56 -7.68 -8.72 -21.27
C TRP A 56 -7.48 -10.22 -21.52
N LEU A 57 -7.39 -11.00 -20.43
CA LEU A 57 -7.17 -12.44 -20.56
C LEU A 57 -8.34 -13.15 -21.25
N GLU A 58 -9.53 -12.62 -21.10
CA GLU A 58 -10.74 -13.19 -21.71
C GLU A 58 -11.01 -12.66 -23.14
N ALA A 59 -10.27 -11.66 -23.57
CA ALA A 59 -10.50 -11.08 -24.86
C ALA A 59 -10.10 -12.05 -25.99
N GLU A 60 -10.96 -12.18 -26.97
CA GLU A 60 -10.70 -13.09 -28.10
C GLU A 60 -9.72 -12.50 -29.08
N ASN A 61 -9.84 -11.21 -29.36
CA ASN A 61 -8.92 -10.52 -30.25
C ASN A 61 -7.97 -9.67 -29.44
N LYS A 62 -6.69 -9.85 -29.69
CA LYS A 62 -5.64 -9.12 -28.99
C LYS A 62 -4.73 -8.42 -29.99
N PRO A 63 -5.05 -7.17 -30.36
CA PRO A 63 -4.22 -6.44 -31.32
C PRO A 63 -2.78 -6.26 -30.84
N GLU A 64 -1.84 -6.18 -31.76
CA GLU A 64 -0.43 -6.00 -31.40
C GLU A 64 -0.18 -4.73 -30.60
N GLU A 65 -0.87 -3.65 -30.93
CA GLU A 65 -0.73 -2.41 -30.17
C GLU A 65 -1.15 -2.58 -28.72
N ALA A 66 -2.22 -3.34 -28.48
CA ALA A 66 -2.67 -3.64 -27.12
C ALA A 66 -1.66 -4.50 -26.38
N LYS A 67 -1.07 -5.48 -27.05
CA LYS A 67 -0.03 -6.33 -26.44
C LYS A 67 1.17 -5.52 -25.97
N LYS A 68 1.56 -4.51 -26.74
CA LYS A 68 2.66 -3.63 -26.36
C LYS A 68 2.35 -2.85 -25.09
N LEU A 69 1.11 -2.39 -24.98
CA LEU A 69 0.68 -1.69 -23.77
C LEU A 69 0.66 -2.62 -22.57
N VAL A 70 0.22 -3.85 -22.75
CA VAL A 70 0.21 -4.85 -21.69
C VAL A 70 1.64 -5.16 -21.22
N ASP A 71 2.61 -5.19 -22.13
CA ASP A 71 4.01 -5.39 -21.75
C ASP A 71 4.49 -4.24 -20.84
N LYS A 72 4.10 -3.01 -21.14
CA LYS A 72 4.44 -1.87 -20.27
C LYS A 72 3.79 -2.01 -18.90
N ILE A 73 2.54 -2.46 -18.87
CA ILE A 73 1.83 -2.70 -17.62
C ILE A 73 2.57 -3.74 -16.78
N GLN A 74 3.02 -4.82 -17.40
CA GLN A 74 3.75 -5.87 -16.69
C GLN A 74 5.04 -5.34 -16.06
N LYS A 75 5.75 -4.48 -16.76
CA LYS A 75 6.98 -3.89 -16.22
C LYS A 75 6.70 -3.01 -15.00
N LEU A 76 5.63 -2.23 -15.07
CA LEU A 76 5.24 -1.40 -13.92
C LEU A 76 4.84 -2.27 -12.73
N GLN A 77 4.18 -3.39 -12.98
CA GLN A 77 3.81 -4.31 -11.91
C GLN A 77 5.02 -4.99 -11.28
N GLU A 78 6.01 -5.33 -12.06
CA GLU A 78 7.27 -5.87 -11.55
C GLU A 78 7.97 -4.85 -10.64
N ASP A 79 7.97 -3.59 -11.04
CA ASP A 79 8.55 -2.52 -10.22
C ASP A 79 7.80 -2.39 -8.90
N GLN A 80 6.49 -2.55 -8.91
CA GLN A 80 5.71 -2.51 -7.69
C GLN A 80 5.98 -3.68 -6.74
N GLU A 81 6.29 -4.84 -7.27
CA GLU A 81 6.69 -5.98 -6.44
C GLU A 81 7.99 -5.67 -5.70
N LYS A 82 8.92 -5.00 -6.37
CA LYS A 82 10.17 -4.55 -5.73
C LYS A 82 9.89 -3.52 -4.66
N ASP A 83 8.96 -2.61 -4.92
CA ASP A 83 8.58 -1.60 -3.92
C ASP A 83 7.94 -2.27 -2.70
N GLN A 84 7.14 -3.29 -2.93
CA GLN A 84 6.53 -4.04 -1.85
C GLN A 84 7.59 -4.72 -0.97
N GLU A 85 8.59 -5.29 -1.59
CA GLU A 85 9.71 -5.90 -0.87
C GLU A 85 10.49 -4.85 -0.07
N SER A 86 10.64 -3.65 -0.62
CA SER A 86 11.35 -2.58 0.07
C SER A 86 10.58 -2.08 1.29
N MET A 87 9.30 -2.37 1.41
CA MET A 87 8.53 -2.00 2.60
C MET A 87 8.80 -2.90 3.79
N ASP A 88 9.19 -4.14 3.56
CA ASP A 88 9.35 -5.13 4.63
C ASP A 88 10.25 -4.68 5.78
N PRO A 89 11.42 -4.12 5.54
CA PRO A 89 12.26 -3.65 6.64
C PRO A 89 11.58 -2.59 7.49
N TYR A 90 10.84 -1.69 6.86
CA TYR A 90 10.16 -0.62 7.59
C TYR A 90 8.96 -1.14 8.37
N THR A 91 8.26 -2.13 7.83
CA THR A 91 7.16 -2.77 8.55
C THR A 91 7.68 -3.49 9.79
N LYS A 92 8.81 -4.18 9.67
CA LYS A 92 9.44 -4.84 10.80
C LYS A 92 9.94 -3.85 11.84
N ALA A 93 10.56 -2.76 11.38
CA ALA A 93 11.03 -1.71 12.26
C ALA A 93 9.88 -1.07 13.04
N LYS A 94 8.76 -0.84 12.37
CA LYS A 94 7.58 -0.27 13.01
C LYS A 94 7.06 -1.20 14.11
N LYS A 95 6.99 -2.50 13.87
CA LYS A 95 6.56 -3.47 14.86
C LYS A 95 7.48 -3.48 16.07
N THR A 96 8.77 -3.39 15.86
CA THR A 96 9.74 -3.32 16.96
C THR A 96 9.53 -2.05 17.77
N CYS A 97 9.31 -0.92 17.10
CA CYS A 97 9.07 0.34 17.77
C CYS A 97 7.75 0.34 18.55
N ASP A 98 6.73 -0.34 18.04
CA ASP A 98 5.45 -0.50 18.74
C ASP A 98 5.67 -1.20 20.08
N LYS A 99 6.46 -2.25 20.10
CA LYS A 99 6.73 -2.99 21.34
C LYS A 99 7.48 -2.17 22.36
N LYS A 100 8.33 -1.27 21.89
CA LYS A 100 9.14 -0.43 22.76
C LYS A 100 8.53 0.93 23.03
N LEU A 101 7.38 1.20 22.45
CA LEU A 101 6.71 2.50 22.51
C LEU A 101 7.63 3.65 22.06
N ASN A 102 8.42 3.38 21.03
CA ASN A 102 9.34 4.35 20.45
C ASN A 102 8.64 5.11 19.32
N ALA A 103 8.01 6.22 19.65
CA ALA A 103 7.24 7.00 18.70
C ALA A 103 8.11 7.60 17.58
N GLU A 104 9.29 8.06 17.91
CA GLU A 104 10.19 8.63 16.92
C GLU A 104 10.58 7.61 15.86
N GLY A 105 11.00 6.43 16.30
CA GLY A 105 11.35 5.33 15.40
C GLY A 105 10.17 4.84 14.58
N ALA A 106 9.00 4.73 15.21
CA ALA A 106 7.79 4.31 14.52
C ALA A 106 7.39 5.32 13.45
N ASN A 107 7.46 6.60 13.75
CA ASN A 107 7.14 7.65 12.77
C ASN A 107 8.14 7.64 11.61
N ALA A 108 9.41 7.43 11.87
CA ALA A 108 10.41 7.32 10.79
C ALA A 108 10.09 6.15 9.85
N ALA A 109 9.73 5.00 10.42
CA ALA A 109 9.34 3.83 9.63
C ALA A 109 8.06 4.09 8.84
N LEU A 110 7.06 4.71 9.47
CA LEU A 110 5.80 5.04 8.82
C LEU A 110 5.98 6.03 7.66
N GLU A 111 6.83 7.01 7.83
CA GLU A 111 7.11 7.98 6.77
C GLU A 111 7.72 7.29 5.54
N ASN A 112 8.59 6.32 5.75
CA ASN A 112 9.13 5.54 4.64
C ASN A 112 8.07 4.67 3.99
N ILE A 113 7.21 4.03 4.77
CA ILE A 113 6.11 3.23 4.25
C ILE A 113 5.17 4.11 3.41
N ILE A 114 4.82 5.28 3.92
CA ILE A 114 3.93 6.23 3.22
C ILE A 114 4.55 6.67 1.89
N ARG A 115 5.85 6.94 1.89
CA ARG A 115 6.55 7.34 0.67
C ARG A 115 6.47 6.23 -0.39
N ILE A 116 6.72 5.00 0.02
CA ILE A 116 6.65 3.86 -0.89
C ILE A 116 5.22 3.64 -1.39
N GLN A 117 4.23 3.80 -0.52
CA GLN A 117 2.82 3.70 -0.92
C GLN A 117 2.46 4.74 -1.98
N LYS A 118 2.97 5.96 -1.85
CA LYS A 118 2.71 7.01 -2.84
C LYS A 118 3.31 6.66 -4.20
N ASP A 119 4.52 6.14 -4.20
CA ASP A 119 5.16 5.69 -5.45
C ASP A 119 4.37 4.56 -6.09
N ARG A 120 3.93 3.60 -5.29
CA ARG A 120 3.12 2.49 -5.78
C ARG A 120 1.78 2.96 -6.32
N LEU A 121 1.17 3.94 -5.67
CA LEU A 121 -0.10 4.48 -6.12
C LEU A 121 0.04 5.18 -7.47
N GLU A 122 1.10 5.94 -7.66
CA GLU A 122 1.38 6.57 -8.95
C GLU A 122 1.54 5.54 -10.05
N ASP A 123 2.26 4.45 -9.76
CA ASP A 123 2.44 3.38 -10.74
C ASP A 123 1.12 2.67 -11.05
N GLN A 124 0.29 2.46 -10.03
CA GLN A 124 -1.03 1.84 -10.24
C GLN A 124 -1.96 2.76 -11.05
N GLU A 125 -1.86 4.06 -10.87
CA GLU A 125 -2.63 4.99 -11.68
C GLU A 125 -2.17 4.99 -13.14
N GLU A 126 -0.88 4.86 -13.36
CA GLU A 126 -0.34 4.72 -14.70
C GLU A 126 -0.81 3.41 -15.34
N VAL A 127 -0.80 2.33 -14.59
CA VAL A 127 -1.33 1.04 -15.03
C VAL A 127 -2.80 1.17 -15.42
N LYS A 128 -3.58 1.87 -14.62
CA LYS A 128 -4.99 2.10 -14.91
C LYS A 128 -5.20 2.85 -16.23
N LYS A 129 -4.39 3.86 -16.48
CA LYS A 129 -4.45 4.61 -17.73
C LYS A 129 -4.10 3.73 -18.92
N LEU A 130 -3.08 2.91 -18.78
CA LEU A 130 -2.68 1.98 -19.84
C LEU A 130 -3.78 0.96 -20.11
N TRP A 131 -4.45 0.46 -19.07
CA TRP A 131 -5.57 -0.46 -19.26
C TRP A 131 -6.74 0.21 -20.01
N LYS A 132 -7.01 1.48 -19.77
CA LYS A 132 -8.04 2.20 -20.50
C LYS A 132 -7.70 2.26 -21.99
N ASP A 133 -6.44 2.48 -22.30
CA ASP A 133 -5.98 2.50 -23.69
C ASP A 133 -6.10 1.11 -24.33
N VAL A 134 -5.78 0.07 -23.59
CA VAL A 134 -5.96 -1.31 -24.05
C VAL A 134 -7.44 -1.58 -24.35
N GLU A 135 -8.33 -1.18 -23.45
CA GLU A 135 -9.77 -1.38 -23.64
C GLU A 135 -10.29 -0.69 -24.91
N LYS A 136 -9.79 0.50 -25.19
CA LYS A 136 -10.16 1.21 -26.41
C LYS A 136 -9.74 0.44 -27.67
N LEU A 137 -8.56 -0.16 -27.62
CA LEU A 137 -8.07 -0.97 -28.73
C LEU A 137 -8.87 -2.26 -28.92
N LEU A 138 -9.34 -2.84 -27.81
CA LEU A 138 -10.15 -4.04 -27.88
C LEU A 138 -11.54 -3.80 -28.47
N LYS A 139 -12.04 -2.59 -28.37
CA LYS A 139 -13.36 -2.26 -28.88
C LYS A 139 -13.35 -1.96 -30.39
N LYS A 140 -12.22 -1.78 -30.96
CA LYS A 140 -12.09 -1.60 -32.40
C LYS A 140 -12.14 -2.96 -33.10
#